data_454863ea0f2f1702e7e50f4187601c20
#
_entry.id   454863ea0f2f1702e7e50f4187601c20
#
_cell.length_a   1.000
_cell.length_b   1.000
_cell.length_c   1.000
_cell.angle_alpha   90.00
_cell.angle_beta   90.00
_cell.angle_gamma   90.00
#
_symmetry.space_group_name_H-M   'P 1'
#
loop_
_entity.id
_entity.type
_entity.pdbx_description
1 polymer ?
#
loop_
_entity_poly.entity_id
_entity_poly.type
_entity_poly.pdbx_seq_one_letter_code
_entity_poly.pdbx_strand_id
1 'polypeptide(L)'
;MPTILAHRASNIPAPVRYPPPMASKDNAALEAMIEEATADTDGHEDERAGLFAMIEEHLAVPFTTTVLGVEATVRKVELAADNIVAVCARGRHRQRIDLLDLPLPTPAPDGAAWIDAYRHWAGR
;
A
#
# COMPACT_ATOMS: atom_id res chain seq x y z
N MET A 1 11.82 15.46 -31.74
CA MET A 1 11.32 15.58 -31.33
C MET A 1 10.81 15.25 -30.98
N PRO A 2 11.09 15.18 -30.82
CA PRO A 2 10.55 15.04 -30.22
C PRO A 2 10.18 14.58 -29.65
N THR A 3 10.55 14.52 -29.54
CA THR A 3 10.17 14.41 -28.84
C THR A 3 9.72 13.92 -28.33
N ILE A 4 10.00 13.83 -28.42
CA ILE A 4 9.54 13.56 -27.80
C ILE A 4 9.41 12.98 -27.26
N LEU A 5 9.81 12.84 -27.33
CA LEU A 5 9.61 12.56 -26.67
C LEU A 5 9.51 12.18 -25.99
N ALA A 6 9.86 12.11 -26.12
CA ALA A 6 9.64 12.03 -25.36
C ALA A 6 9.33 11.77 -24.74
N HIS A 7 9.46 11.84 -24.74
CA HIS A 7 9.01 11.85 -24.05
C HIS A 7 8.58 11.18 -23.74
N ARG A 8 9.03 11.11 -23.87
CA ARG A 8 8.65 10.56 -23.54
C ARG A 8 8.79 9.80 -23.22
N ALA A 9 9.30 9.64 -23.38
CA ALA A 9 9.42 9.23 -22.84
C ALA A 9 9.73 8.80 -22.29
N SER A 10 10.14 8.78 -22.22
CA SER A 10 10.24 8.71 -21.50
C SER A 10 10.19 8.40 -20.89
N ASN A 11 10.45 8.37 -20.85
CA ASN A 11 10.16 8.22 -20.09
C ASN A 11 10.17 7.47 -19.51
N ILE A 12 10.59 7.29 -19.21
CA ILE A 12 10.64 6.73 -18.52
C ILE A 12 11.10 6.41 -17.93
N PRO A 13 11.53 6.12 -17.93
CA PRO A 13 11.67 5.63 -17.08
C PRO A 13 11.72 5.68 -16.26
N ALA A 14 11.68 5.75 -16.72
CA ALA A 14 11.69 6.36 -15.43
C ALA A 14 11.64 5.34 -14.38
N PRO A 15 12.34 5.57 -13.31
CA PRO A 15 12.16 4.69 -12.21
C PRO A 15 10.70 4.66 -11.84
N VAL A 16 10.24 3.53 -11.49
CA VAL A 16 8.87 3.42 -11.04
C VAL A 16 8.73 4.29 -9.82
N ARG A 17 7.76 5.13 -9.87
CA ARG A 17 7.53 6.06 -8.80
C ARG A 17 6.07 5.98 -8.42
N TYR A 18 5.80 5.43 -7.26
CA TYR A 18 4.44 5.33 -6.80
C TYR A 18 3.99 6.69 -6.28
N PRO A 19 2.74 7.05 -6.50
CA PRO A 19 2.27 8.35 -6.07
C PRO A 19 2.33 8.49 -4.55
N PRO A 20 2.58 9.69 -4.03
CA PRO A 20 2.48 9.89 -2.59
C PRO A 20 1.05 9.69 -2.13
N PRO A 21 0.83 9.39 -0.85
CA PRO A 21 -0.52 9.11 -0.38
C PRO A 21 -1.54 10.18 -0.69
N MET A 22 -1.15 11.45 -0.67
CA MET A 22 -2.09 12.50 -1.02
C MET A 22 -2.49 12.47 -2.48
N ALA A 23 -1.55 12.05 -3.34
CA ALA A 23 -1.85 11.91 -4.76
C ALA A 23 -2.55 10.59 -5.05
N SER A 24 -2.69 9.72 -4.06
CA SER A 24 -3.32 8.43 -4.25
C SER A 24 -4.80 8.55 -4.54
N LYS A 25 -5.35 9.77 -4.49
CA LYS A 25 -6.71 9.99 -4.96
C LYS A 25 -6.84 9.77 -6.46
N ASP A 26 -5.73 9.71 -7.15
CA ASP A 26 -5.75 9.41 -8.57
C ASP A 26 -6.06 7.93 -8.75
N ASN A 27 -7.30 7.63 -9.12
CA ASN A 27 -7.74 6.25 -9.27
C ASN A 27 -6.97 5.52 -10.38
N ALA A 28 -6.58 6.23 -11.42
CA ALA A 28 -5.84 5.58 -12.51
C ALA A 28 -4.49 5.07 -12.02
N ALA A 29 -3.82 5.83 -11.17
CA ALA A 29 -2.54 5.41 -10.62
C ALA A 29 -2.73 4.20 -9.70
N LEU A 30 -3.77 4.21 -8.88
CA LEU A 30 -4.03 3.08 -8.00
C LEU A 30 -4.39 1.84 -8.79
N GLU A 31 -5.15 1.99 -9.86
CA GLU A 31 -5.52 0.85 -10.69
C GLU A 31 -4.31 0.25 -11.39
N ALA A 32 -3.37 1.09 -11.81
CA ALA A 32 -2.13 0.59 -12.40
C ALA A 32 -1.32 -0.22 -11.39
N MET A 33 -1.28 0.23 -10.15
CA MET A 33 -0.59 -0.51 -9.10
C MET A 33 -1.28 -1.86 -8.85
N ILE A 34 -2.60 -1.85 -8.84
CA ILE A 34 -3.36 -3.09 -8.64
C ILE A 34 -3.08 -4.05 -9.79
N GLU A 35 -3.05 -3.57 -11.02
CA GLU A 35 -2.74 -4.42 -12.16
C GLU A 35 -1.36 -5.04 -12.02
N GLU A 36 -0.39 -4.27 -11.57
CA GLU A 36 0.95 -4.80 -11.36
C GLU A 36 0.94 -5.91 -10.31
N ALA A 37 0.26 -5.68 -9.20
CA ALA A 37 0.23 -6.64 -8.10
C ALA A 37 -0.52 -7.91 -8.46
N THR A 38 -1.48 -7.83 -9.38
CA THR A 38 -2.37 -8.95 -9.68
C THR A 38 -2.13 -9.54 -11.06
N ALA A 39 -1.01 -9.23 -11.70
CA ALA A 39 -0.77 -9.61 -13.09
C ALA A 39 -0.81 -11.12 -13.30
N ASP A 40 -0.34 -11.89 -12.34
CA ASP A 40 -0.27 -13.34 -12.48
C ASP A 40 -1.22 -14.06 -11.55
N THR A 41 -2.27 -13.37 -11.09
CA THR A 41 -3.17 -13.93 -10.10
C THR A 41 -4.38 -14.56 -10.77
N ASP A 42 -5.02 -15.46 -10.02
CA ASP A 42 -6.17 -16.20 -10.50
C ASP A 42 -7.24 -16.17 -9.40
N GLY A 43 -8.12 -15.17 -9.47
CA GLY A 43 -9.20 -15.05 -8.53
C GLY A 43 -8.92 -14.06 -7.41
N HIS A 44 -9.96 -13.78 -6.67
CA HIS A 44 -9.98 -12.69 -5.71
C HIS A 44 -8.99 -12.90 -4.55
N GLU A 45 -8.92 -14.13 -4.05
CA GLU A 45 -8.00 -14.43 -2.94
C GLU A 45 -6.56 -14.30 -3.38
N ASP A 46 -6.27 -14.72 -4.61
CA ASP A 46 -4.93 -14.61 -5.15
C ASP A 46 -4.55 -13.15 -5.36
N GLU A 47 -5.51 -12.34 -5.78
CA GLU A 47 -5.28 -10.90 -5.94
C GLU A 47 -4.93 -10.25 -4.62
N ARG A 48 -5.64 -10.64 -3.56
CA ARG A 48 -5.31 -10.14 -2.23
C ARG A 48 -3.90 -10.51 -1.82
N ALA A 49 -3.50 -11.75 -2.10
CA ALA A 49 -2.15 -12.20 -1.79
C ALA A 49 -1.10 -11.42 -2.59
N GLY A 50 -1.41 -11.10 -3.85
CA GLY A 50 -0.51 -10.29 -4.66
C GLY A 50 -0.33 -8.89 -4.09
N LEU A 51 -1.43 -8.27 -3.66
CA LEU A 51 -1.35 -6.96 -3.03
C LEU A 51 -0.60 -7.03 -1.71
N PHE A 52 -0.82 -8.09 -0.93
CA PHE A 52 -0.06 -8.29 0.30
C PHE A 52 1.44 -8.35 0.02
N ALA A 53 1.84 -9.09 -0.99
CA ALA A 53 3.26 -9.22 -1.32
C ALA A 53 3.88 -7.85 -1.62
N MET A 54 3.15 -7.01 -2.34
CA MET A 54 3.66 -5.67 -2.67
C MET A 54 3.72 -4.78 -1.42
N ILE A 55 2.73 -4.87 -0.55
CA ILE A 55 2.76 -4.11 0.69
C ILE A 55 3.93 -4.56 1.54
N GLU A 56 4.10 -5.87 1.69
CA GLU A 56 5.18 -6.40 2.51
C GLU A 56 6.54 -5.98 1.98
N GLU A 57 6.69 -5.96 0.66
CA GLU A 57 7.96 -5.61 0.05
C GLU A 57 8.28 -4.13 0.15
N HIS A 58 7.28 -3.27 0.01
CA HIS A 58 7.52 -1.83 -0.17
C HIS A 58 7.24 -0.99 1.06
N LEU A 59 6.40 -1.47 1.98
CA LEU A 59 6.02 -0.67 3.14
C LEU A 59 7.16 -0.61 4.13
N ALA A 60 7.57 0.61 4.47
CA ALA A 60 8.62 0.81 5.46
C ALA A 60 8.06 0.57 6.85
N VAL A 61 8.55 -0.44 7.52
CA VAL A 61 8.19 -0.75 8.91
C VAL A 61 9.48 -0.89 9.71
N PRO A 62 9.42 -0.62 11.01
CA PRO A 62 8.25 -0.19 11.76
C PRO A 62 7.95 1.28 11.55
N PHE A 63 6.70 1.66 11.75
CA PHE A 63 6.33 3.07 11.80
C PHE A 63 5.27 3.26 12.88
N THR A 64 5.15 4.50 13.35
CA THR A 64 4.23 4.82 14.43
C THR A 64 2.99 5.49 13.87
N THR A 65 1.83 5.10 14.39
CA THR A 65 0.58 5.73 14.04
C THR A 65 -0.26 5.87 15.31
N THR A 66 -1.38 6.56 15.21
CA THR A 66 -2.28 6.75 16.33
C THR A 66 -3.57 5.99 16.05
N VAL A 67 -3.94 5.10 16.97
CA VAL A 67 -5.14 4.30 16.87
C VAL A 67 -6.02 4.64 18.06
N LEU A 68 -7.20 5.18 17.78
CA LEU A 68 -8.15 5.60 18.83
C LEU A 68 -7.48 6.50 19.87
N GLY A 69 -6.66 7.45 19.38
CA GLY A 69 -6.01 8.41 20.23
C GLY A 69 -4.78 7.89 20.97
N VAL A 70 -4.36 6.67 20.72
CA VAL A 70 -3.23 6.06 21.40
C VAL A 70 -2.16 5.67 20.38
N GLU A 71 -0.92 6.02 20.69
CA GLU A 71 0.20 5.74 19.80
C GLU A 71 0.48 4.25 19.78
N ALA A 72 0.67 3.73 18.57
CA ALA A 72 0.99 2.32 18.35
C ALA A 72 2.04 2.21 17.28
N THR A 73 2.87 1.19 17.36
CA THR A 73 3.91 0.93 16.36
C THR A 73 3.48 -0.23 15.48
N VAL A 74 3.39 0.04 14.18
CA VAL A 74 3.12 -1.01 13.20
C VAL A 74 4.43 -1.73 12.93
N ARG A 75 4.49 -3.00 13.26
CA ARG A 75 5.71 -3.76 13.16
C ARG A 75 5.81 -4.58 11.88
N LYS A 76 4.68 -5.04 11.38
CA LYS A 76 4.64 -5.81 10.14
C LYS A 76 3.20 -5.93 9.67
N VAL A 77 3.04 -6.48 8.48
CA VAL A 77 1.72 -6.82 7.95
C VAL A 77 1.64 -8.33 7.82
N GLU A 78 0.41 -8.85 7.90
CA GLU A 78 0.17 -10.29 7.75
C GLU A 78 -1.03 -10.51 6.86
N LEU A 79 -0.98 -11.57 6.08
CA LEU A 79 -2.11 -11.99 5.26
C LEU A 79 -2.96 -12.96 6.05
N ALA A 80 -4.20 -12.57 6.32
CA ALA A 80 -5.17 -13.45 6.95
C ALA A 80 -6.06 -14.06 5.88
N ALA A 81 -7.05 -14.85 6.32
CA ALA A 81 -7.88 -15.60 5.36
C ALA A 81 -8.59 -14.69 4.36
N ASP A 82 -9.14 -13.59 4.82
CA ASP A 82 -9.93 -12.69 3.98
C ASP A 82 -9.53 -11.24 4.11
N ASN A 83 -8.39 -10.94 4.74
CA ASN A 83 -7.94 -9.55 4.83
C ASN A 83 -6.46 -9.48 5.07
N ILE A 84 -5.93 -8.28 4.95
CA ILE A 84 -4.53 -7.99 5.30
C ILE A 84 -4.58 -7.17 6.58
N VAL A 85 -3.78 -7.57 7.57
CA VAL A 85 -3.79 -6.91 8.86
C VAL A 85 -2.42 -6.36 9.18
N ALA A 86 -2.40 -5.29 9.95
CA ALA A 86 -1.19 -4.72 10.52
C ALA A 86 -1.03 -5.25 11.93
N VAL A 87 0.17 -5.74 12.25
CA VAL A 87 0.48 -6.16 13.61
C VAL A 87 1.07 -4.96 14.32
N CYS A 88 0.34 -4.46 15.28
CA CYS A 88 0.70 -3.25 16.01
C CYS A 88 1.11 -3.61 17.44
N ALA A 89 2.14 -2.92 17.92
CA ALA A 89 2.61 -3.10 19.28
C ALA A 89 2.38 -1.83 20.07
N ARG A 90 1.93 -1.99 21.30
CA ARG A 90 1.71 -0.89 22.22
C ARG A 90 2.15 -1.39 23.59
N GLY A 91 3.38 -1.03 23.99
CA GLY A 91 3.97 -1.59 25.17
C GLY A 91 4.11 -3.10 25.03
N ARG A 92 3.50 -3.83 25.93
CA ARG A 92 3.53 -5.28 25.91
C ARG A 92 2.41 -5.88 25.06
N HIS A 93 1.49 -5.05 24.60
CA HIS A 93 0.30 -5.55 23.92
C HIS A 93 0.52 -5.56 22.43
N ARG A 94 -0.02 -6.57 21.79
CA ARG A 94 -0.04 -6.68 20.35
C ARG A 94 -1.47 -6.73 19.89
N GLN A 95 -1.72 -6.12 18.75
CA GLN A 95 -3.06 -6.01 18.21
C GLN A 95 -2.99 -6.11 16.71
N ARG A 96 -3.92 -6.84 16.14
CA ARG A 96 -4.05 -6.92 14.68
C ARG A 96 -5.16 -5.99 14.25
N ILE A 97 -4.85 -5.11 13.33
CA ILE A 97 -5.81 -4.13 12.83
C ILE A 97 -5.92 -4.31 11.33
N ASP A 98 -7.14 -4.44 10.84
CA ASP A 98 -7.39 -4.55 9.41
C ASP A 98 -6.78 -3.32 8.73
N LEU A 99 -6.03 -3.57 7.65
CA LEU A 99 -5.37 -2.49 6.93
C LEU A 99 -6.37 -1.50 6.35
N LEU A 100 -7.60 -1.92 6.14
CA LEU A 100 -8.65 -1.01 5.67
C LEU A 100 -9.01 0.03 6.72
N ASP A 101 -8.74 -0.25 7.99
CA ASP A 101 -9.12 0.62 9.10
C ASP A 101 -7.92 1.27 9.78
N LEU A 102 -6.71 0.97 9.35
CA LEU A 102 -5.51 1.47 10.02
C LEU A 102 -5.29 2.93 9.68
N PRO A 103 -5.24 3.83 10.67
CA PRO A 103 -4.88 5.23 10.38
C PRO A 103 -3.41 5.30 9.97
N LEU A 104 -3.12 6.18 9.04
CA LEU A 104 -1.74 6.40 8.60
C LEU A 104 -1.26 7.74 9.12
N PRO A 105 0.02 7.82 9.54
CA PRO A 105 0.55 9.07 10.03
C PRO A 105 0.82 10.05 8.89
N THR A 106 1.10 11.29 9.26
CA THR A 106 1.48 12.33 8.31
C THR A 106 2.84 12.86 8.73
N PRO A 107 3.87 12.71 7.92
CA PRO A 107 3.85 12.09 6.60
C PRO A 107 3.72 10.56 6.69
N ALA A 108 3.13 9.98 5.65
CA ALA A 108 2.95 8.53 5.61
C ALA A 108 4.30 7.84 5.38
N PRO A 109 4.42 6.58 5.82
CA PRO A 109 5.67 5.85 5.58
C PRO A 109 5.83 5.53 4.10
N ASP A 110 7.08 5.27 3.70
CA ASP A 110 7.34 4.86 2.34
C ASP A 110 6.56 3.59 2.04
N GLY A 111 6.02 3.52 0.84
CA GLY A 111 5.24 2.36 0.42
C GLY A 111 3.78 2.42 0.82
N ALA A 112 3.36 3.46 1.52
CA ALA A 112 1.96 3.58 1.95
C ALA A 112 0.99 3.64 0.78
N ALA A 113 1.46 4.01 -0.40
CA ALA A 113 0.61 4.02 -1.58
C ALA A 113 0.06 2.63 -1.89
N TRP A 114 0.79 1.58 -1.53
CA TRP A 114 0.29 0.22 -1.71
C TRP A 114 -0.87 -0.09 -0.77
N ILE A 115 -0.88 0.52 0.40
CA ILE A 115 -2.06 0.41 1.27
C ILE A 115 -3.26 1.09 0.62
N ASP A 116 -3.05 2.25 0.02
CA ASP A 116 -4.12 2.93 -0.70
C ASP A 116 -4.62 2.10 -1.87
N ALA A 117 -3.72 1.44 -2.59
CA ALA A 117 -4.12 0.57 -3.69
C ALA A 117 -4.97 -0.59 -3.17
N TYR A 118 -4.56 -1.20 -2.06
CA TYR A 118 -5.33 -2.28 -1.48
C TYR A 118 -6.72 -1.80 -1.07
N ARG A 119 -6.81 -0.62 -0.45
CA ARG A 119 -8.10 -0.06 -0.05
C ARG A 119 -8.99 0.20 -1.25
N HIS A 120 -8.41 0.73 -2.31
CA HIS A 120 -9.15 0.98 -3.55
C HIS A 120 -9.67 -0.33 -4.13
N TRP A 121 -8.82 -1.34 -4.19
CA TRP A 121 -9.21 -2.66 -4.69
C TRP A 121 -10.35 -3.26 -3.85
N ALA A 122 -10.32 -3.02 -2.55
CA ALA A 122 -11.33 -3.55 -1.64
C ALA A 122 -12.63 -2.72 -1.63
N GLY A 123 -12.68 -1.65 -2.40
CA GLY A 123 -13.90 -0.85 -2.50
C GLY A 123 -14.03 0.25 -1.47
N ARG A 124 -12.91 0.69 -0.91
CA ARG A 124 -12.94 1.72 0.14
C ARG A 124 -12.56 3.09 -0.35
#